data_d2960a2f8abed0f780a6d973a391d523
#
_entry.id   d2960a2f8abed0f780a6d973a391d523
#
_cell.length_a   1.000
_cell.length_b   1.000
_cell.length_c   1.000
_cell.angle_alpha   90.00
_cell.angle_beta   90.00
_cell.angle_gamma   90.00
#
_symmetry.space_group_name_H-M   'P 1'
#
loop_
_entity.id
_entity.type
_entity.pdbx_description
1 polymer ?
#
loop_
_entity_poly.entity_id
_entity_poly.type
_entity_poly.pdbx_seq_one_letter_code
_entity_poly.pdbx_strand_id
1 'polypeptide(L)'
;MESTGEVMDEKKIQEGVRLILEGIGEDCTREGLLETPDRIARMYQEIFGGMGKDAKEHLSKTFHVKNNEMVVEKDIVFYSTCEHHLLPFYGKAHAVSYTHLTLPTKLE
;
A
#
# COMPACT_ATOMS: atom_id res chain seq x y z
N MET A 1 -12.98 -0.30 -1.54
CA MET A 1 -12.98 -1.14 -0.34
C MET A 1 -13.06 -0.25 0.88
N GLU A 2 -14.09 -0.41 1.67
CA GLU A 2 -14.23 0.38 2.88
C GLU A 2 -13.26 -0.12 3.94
N SER A 3 -12.54 0.81 4.54
CA SER A 3 -11.70 0.50 5.68
C SER A 3 -12.58 0.33 6.90
N THR A 4 -12.60 -0.86 7.49
CA THR A 4 -13.35 -1.14 8.70
C THR A 4 -12.57 -0.77 9.97
N GLY A 5 -11.29 -0.39 9.82
CA GLY A 5 -10.40 -0.17 10.94
C GLY A 5 -9.95 -1.46 11.61
N GLU A 6 -10.28 -2.59 11.03
CA GLU A 6 -9.86 -3.89 11.56
C GLU A 6 -8.39 -4.14 11.32
N VAL A 7 -7.77 -4.78 12.30
CA VAL A 7 -6.39 -5.24 12.20
C VAL A 7 -6.35 -6.43 11.24
N MET A 8 -5.32 -6.48 10.41
CA MET A 8 -5.12 -7.58 9.49
C MET A 8 -4.99 -8.92 10.23
N ASP A 9 -5.68 -9.93 9.73
CA ASP A 9 -5.69 -11.28 10.32
C ASP A 9 -4.57 -12.13 9.73
N GLU A 10 -3.46 -12.22 10.43
CA GLU A 10 -2.29 -12.99 9.99
C GLU A 10 -2.58 -14.47 9.81
N LYS A 11 -3.35 -15.06 10.72
CA LYS A 11 -3.66 -16.49 10.66
C LYS A 11 -4.47 -16.82 9.42
N LYS A 12 -5.39 -15.96 9.07
CA LYS A 12 -6.22 -16.12 7.88
C LYS A 12 -5.39 -16.01 6.61
N ILE A 13 -4.43 -15.09 6.58
CA ILE A 13 -3.50 -14.94 5.46
C ILE A 13 -2.63 -16.19 5.33
N GLN A 14 -2.10 -16.69 6.44
CA GLN A 14 -1.29 -17.91 6.44
C GLN A 14 -2.05 -19.10 5.89
N GLU A 15 -3.29 -19.25 6.31
CA GLU A 15 -4.18 -20.31 5.81
C GLU A 15 -4.39 -20.19 4.29
N GLY A 16 -4.68 -18.96 3.83
CA GLY A 16 -4.84 -18.70 2.40
C GLY A 16 -3.61 -19.02 1.58
N VAL A 17 -2.43 -18.71 2.11
CA VAL A 17 -1.16 -19.03 1.44
C VAL A 17 -0.96 -20.54 1.33
N ARG A 18 -1.26 -21.28 2.38
CA ARG A 18 -1.20 -22.76 2.35
C ARG A 18 -2.10 -23.32 1.27
N LEU A 19 -3.33 -22.83 1.20
CA LEU A 19 -4.29 -23.27 0.19
C LEU A 19 -3.82 -22.95 -1.23
N ILE A 20 -3.21 -21.79 -1.44
CA ILE A 20 -2.66 -21.45 -2.75
C ILE A 20 -1.52 -22.39 -3.12
N LEU A 21 -0.59 -22.64 -2.20
CA LEU A 21 0.52 -23.54 -2.45
C LEU A 21 0.05 -24.96 -2.76
N GLU A 22 -0.92 -25.47 -2.00
CA GLU A 22 -1.54 -26.76 -2.26
C GLU A 22 -2.24 -26.79 -3.62
N GLY A 23 -2.96 -25.70 -3.95
CA GLY A 23 -3.67 -25.59 -5.20
C GLY A 23 -2.79 -25.63 -6.44
N ILE A 24 -1.58 -25.09 -6.34
CA ILE A 24 -0.60 -25.14 -7.45
C ILE A 24 0.22 -26.45 -7.46
N GLY A 25 -0.03 -27.33 -6.51
CA GLY A 25 0.63 -28.62 -6.46
C GLY A 25 1.94 -28.67 -5.67
N GLU A 26 2.20 -27.65 -4.85
CA GLU A 26 3.40 -27.61 -4.01
C GLU A 26 3.20 -28.31 -2.68
N ASP A 27 4.32 -28.78 -2.12
CA ASP A 27 4.35 -29.39 -0.80
C ASP A 27 4.71 -28.34 0.26
N CYS A 28 3.72 -27.95 1.06
CA CYS A 28 3.87 -26.95 2.10
C CYS A 28 4.79 -27.39 3.24
N THR A 29 5.08 -28.70 3.33
CA THR A 29 5.92 -29.26 4.41
C THR A 29 7.40 -29.25 4.07
N ARG A 30 7.78 -29.00 2.81
CA ARG A 30 9.18 -28.96 2.46
C ARG A 30 9.86 -27.72 3.06
N GLU A 31 11.12 -27.87 3.41
CA GLU A 31 11.89 -26.85 4.17
C GLU A 31 11.80 -25.45 3.58
N GLY A 32 11.86 -25.30 2.27
CA GLY A 32 11.83 -24.01 1.60
C GLY A 32 10.48 -23.28 1.69
N LEU A 33 9.38 -24.00 1.95
CA LEU A 33 8.04 -23.44 2.02
C LEU A 33 7.41 -23.47 3.41
N LEU A 34 8.09 -24.11 4.36
CA LEU A 34 7.52 -24.30 5.70
C LEU A 34 7.15 -22.99 6.39
N GLU A 35 7.98 -21.97 6.22
CA GLU A 35 7.77 -20.66 6.84
C GLU A 35 7.17 -19.63 5.87
N THR A 36 6.88 -20.00 4.63
CA THR A 36 6.37 -19.09 3.61
C THR A 36 5.04 -18.46 4.01
N PRO A 37 4.06 -19.19 4.58
CA PRO A 37 2.83 -18.55 5.04
C PRO A 37 3.05 -17.43 6.04
N ASP A 38 3.94 -17.62 7.00
CA ASP A 38 4.27 -16.61 8.00
C ASP A 38 5.00 -15.41 7.37
N ARG A 39 5.94 -15.67 6.48
CA ARG A 39 6.68 -14.62 5.78
C ARG A 39 5.76 -13.75 4.94
N ILE A 40 4.82 -14.36 4.23
CA ILE A 40 3.86 -13.61 3.40
C ILE A 40 2.89 -12.81 4.28
N ALA A 41 2.43 -13.38 5.38
CA ALA A 41 1.55 -12.66 6.30
C ALA A 41 2.23 -11.40 6.86
N ARG A 42 3.51 -11.50 7.22
CA ARG A 42 4.29 -10.35 7.68
C ARG A 42 4.53 -9.33 6.57
N MET A 43 4.83 -9.81 5.37
CA MET A 43 5.01 -8.95 4.21
C MET A 43 3.74 -8.15 3.90
N TYR A 44 2.57 -8.78 3.98
CA TYR A 44 1.31 -8.12 3.70
C TYR A 44 0.94 -7.05 4.72
N GLN A 45 1.39 -7.18 5.96
CA GLN A 45 1.21 -6.12 6.94
C GLN A 45 1.92 -4.84 6.53
N GLU A 46 3.07 -4.98 5.89
CA GLU A 46 3.82 -3.83 5.36
C GLU A 46 3.19 -3.31 4.06
N ILE A 47 2.97 -4.19 3.09
CA ILE A 47 2.46 -3.82 1.76
C ILE A 47 1.07 -3.20 1.83
N PHE A 48 0.18 -3.78 2.65
CA PHE A 48 -1.19 -3.31 2.81
C PHE A 48 -1.40 -2.43 4.04
N GLY A 49 -0.32 -2.02 4.68
CA GLY A 49 -0.38 -1.25 5.93
C GLY A 49 -1.09 0.10 5.80
N GLY A 50 -1.19 0.64 4.60
CA GLY A 50 -1.87 1.90 4.35
C GLY A 50 -3.39 1.80 4.19
N MET A 51 -3.93 0.59 4.01
CA MET A 51 -5.36 0.42 3.72
C MET A 51 -6.29 0.95 4.80
N GLY A 52 -5.89 0.84 6.05
CA GLY A 52 -6.69 1.30 7.18
C GLY A 52 -6.41 2.73 7.61
N LYS A 53 -5.54 3.43 6.90
CA LYS A 53 -5.12 4.79 7.27
C LYS A 53 -5.85 5.84 6.45
N ASP A 54 -6.21 6.93 7.11
CA ASP A 54 -6.84 8.08 6.47
C ASP A 54 -5.78 9.17 6.23
N ALA A 55 -5.73 9.67 5.01
CA ALA A 55 -4.81 10.75 4.64
C ALA A 55 -5.04 12.02 5.47
N LYS A 56 -6.23 12.21 6.01
CA LYS A 56 -6.55 13.36 6.86
C LYS A 56 -5.65 13.49 8.08
N GLU A 57 -5.19 12.37 8.63
CA GLU A 57 -4.26 12.38 9.76
C GLU A 57 -2.96 13.09 9.42
N HIS A 58 -2.46 12.87 8.21
CA HIS A 58 -1.23 13.50 7.72
C HIS A 58 -1.46 14.96 7.31
N LEU A 59 -2.63 15.27 6.78
CA LEU A 59 -2.97 16.61 6.29
C LEU A 59 -3.41 17.55 7.40
N SER A 60 -3.64 17.05 8.62
CA SER A 60 -4.05 17.89 9.74
C SER A 60 -2.94 18.75 10.31
N LYS A 61 -1.69 18.38 10.06
CA LYS A 61 -0.53 19.16 10.52
C LYS A 61 -0.22 20.26 9.50
N THR A 62 -0.49 21.48 9.91
CA THR A 62 -0.29 22.66 9.06
C THR A 62 0.56 23.68 9.77
N PHE A 63 1.27 24.48 8.98
CA PHE A 63 2.08 25.60 9.46
C PHE A 63 1.61 26.87 8.76
N HIS A 64 1.59 27.96 9.50
CA HIS A 64 1.32 29.27 8.91
C HIS A 64 2.58 29.82 8.25
N VAL A 65 2.60 29.81 6.94
CA VAL A 65 3.72 30.30 6.16
C VAL A 65 3.23 31.34 5.16
N LYS A 66 3.87 32.49 5.11
CA LYS A 66 3.63 33.51 4.08
C LYS A 66 4.43 33.15 2.84
N ASN A 67 3.96 32.17 2.10
CA ASN A 67 4.63 31.71 0.90
C ASN A 67 3.60 31.52 -0.21
N ASN A 68 3.79 32.24 -1.31
CA ASN A 68 2.95 32.14 -2.49
C ASN A 68 3.63 31.37 -3.63
N GLU A 69 4.74 30.73 -3.33
CA GLU A 69 5.49 29.98 -4.33
C GLU A 69 4.90 28.58 -4.53
N MET A 70 5.12 28.07 -5.72
CA MET A 70 4.77 26.69 -6.05
C MET A 70 5.66 25.72 -5.26
N VAL A 71 5.05 24.75 -4.63
CA VAL A 71 5.77 23.66 -3.96
C VAL A 71 5.72 22.44 -4.85
N VAL A 72 6.88 21.86 -5.11
CA VAL A 72 7.01 20.68 -5.95
C VAL A 72 7.72 19.58 -5.17
N GLU A 73 7.12 18.41 -5.12
CA GLU A 73 7.71 17.20 -4.56
C GLU A 73 7.86 16.21 -5.71
N LYS A 74 9.10 15.82 -6.01
CA LYS A 74 9.41 14.95 -7.15
C LYS A 74 9.89 13.60 -6.70
N ASP A 75 9.69 12.63 -7.59
CA ASP A 75 10.26 11.28 -7.43
C ASP A 75 9.83 10.60 -6.14
N ILE A 76 8.57 10.78 -5.76
CA ILE A 76 8.00 10.09 -4.61
C ILE A 76 7.78 8.63 -5.02
N VAL A 77 8.65 7.75 -4.54
CA VAL A 77 8.54 6.33 -4.84
C VAL A 77 7.39 5.73 -4.05
N PHE A 78 6.54 4.97 -4.72
CA PHE A 78 5.46 4.23 -4.06
C PHE A 78 5.42 2.78 -4.53
N TYR A 79 4.89 1.93 -3.67
CA TYR A 79 4.68 0.51 -3.95
C TYR A 79 3.20 0.20 -3.77
N SER A 80 2.66 -0.62 -4.64
CA SER A 80 1.25 -0.99 -4.57
C SER A 80 1.04 -2.40 -5.10
N THR A 81 -0.19 -2.87 -5.04
CA THR A 81 -0.57 -4.21 -5.47
C THR A 81 -1.78 -4.13 -6.37
N CYS A 82 -1.71 -4.80 -7.51
CA CYS A 82 -2.78 -4.83 -8.49
C CYS A 82 -4.01 -5.53 -7.92
N GLU A 83 -5.18 -4.93 -8.09
CA GLU A 83 -6.45 -5.53 -7.65
C GLU A 83 -6.78 -6.85 -8.36
N HIS A 84 -6.42 -6.94 -9.64
CA HIS A 84 -6.84 -8.08 -10.47
C HIS A 84 -6.05 -9.36 -10.18
N HIS A 85 -4.76 -9.23 -9.88
CA HIS A 85 -3.88 -10.40 -9.76
C HIS A 85 -3.05 -10.40 -8.49
N LEU A 86 -3.20 -9.40 -7.63
CA LEU A 86 -2.37 -9.22 -6.43
C LEU A 86 -0.87 -9.14 -6.72
N LEU A 87 -0.52 -8.76 -7.94
CA LEU A 87 0.88 -8.57 -8.30
C LEU A 87 1.38 -7.23 -7.79
N PRO A 88 2.54 -7.20 -7.14
CA PRO A 88 3.09 -5.93 -6.70
C PRO A 88 3.64 -5.12 -7.87
N PHE A 89 3.55 -3.81 -7.75
CA PHE A 89 4.17 -2.88 -8.69
C PHE A 89 4.67 -1.66 -7.95
N TYR A 90 5.53 -0.89 -8.58
CA TYR A 90 6.04 0.34 -8.03
C TYR A 90 6.04 1.44 -9.08
N GLY A 91 6.09 2.66 -8.62
CA GLY A 91 6.13 3.81 -9.50
C GLY A 91 6.66 5.03 -8.80
N LYS A 92 6.64 6.15 -9.49
CA LYS A 92 7.01 7.45 -8.97
C LYS A 92 5.86 8.42 -9.17
N ALA A 93 5.59 9.22 -8.14
CA ALA A 93 4.60 10.28 -8.21
C ALA A 93 5.31 11.64 -8.08
N HIS A 94 4.74 12.63 -8.74
CA HIS A 94 5.19 14.01 -8.62
C HIS A 94 3.98 14.85 -8.18
N ALA A 95 4.14 15.61 -7.13
CA ALA A 95 3.07 16.43 -6.59
C ALA A 95 3.44 17.92 -6.69
N VAL A 96 2.48 18.71 -7.12
CA VAL A 96 2.63 20.17 -7.23
C VAL A 96 1.48 20.82 -6.49
N SER A 97 1.81 21.84 -5.68
CA SER A 97 0.81 22.61 -4.95
C SER A 97 1.03 24.10 -5.12
N TYR A 98 -0.06 24.84 -5.31
CA TYR A 98 -0.09 26.28 -5.31
C TYR A 98 -0.98 26.73 -4.16
N THR A 99 -0.57 27.81 -3.48
CA THR A 99 -1.31 28.30 -2.31
C THR A 99 -2.59 29.03 -2.67
N HIS A 100 -2.74 29.50 -3.89
CA HIS A 100 -3.88 30.32 -4.32
C HIS A 100 -4.42 29.99 -5.71
N LEU A 101 -3.96 28.89 -6.32
CA LEU A 101 -4.45 28.45 -7.62
C LEU A 101 -4.90 27.01 -7.54
N THR A 102 -6.01 26.72 -8.22
CA THR A 102 -6.46 25.34 -8.40
C THR A 102 -5.96 24.84 -9.73
N LEU A 103 -5.18 23.77 -9.70
CA LEU A 103 -4.71 23.14 -10.93
C LEU A 103 -5.81 22.30 -11.54
N PRO A 104 -6.01 22.39 -12.87
CA PRO A 104 -6.94 21.51 -13.54
C PRO A 104 -6.43 20.06 -13.44
N THR A 105 -7.32 19.16 -13.04
CA THR A 105 -7.01 17.74 -13.02
C THR A 105 -7.20 17.19 -14.40
N LYS A 106 -6.15 16.66 -14.97
CA LYS A 106 -6.19 16.03 -16.28
C LYS A 106 -5.91 14.55 -16.15
N LEU A 107 -6.93 13.75 -16.41
CA LEU A 107 -6.82 12.31 -16.45
C LEU A 107 -6.58 11.87 -17.89
N GLU A 108 -5.45 11.28 -18.11
CA GLU A 108 -5.13 10.66 -19.39
C GLU A 108 -4.92 9.16 -19.22
#